data_f08552c4e57b22d5607120af9b9bf6ca
#
_entry.id   f08552c4e57b22d5607120af9b9bf6ca
#
_cell.length_a   1.000
_cell.length_b   1.000
_cell.length_c   1.000
_cell.angle_alpha   90.00
_cell.angle_beta   90.00
_cell.angle_gamma   90.00
#
_symmetry.space_group_name_H-M   'P 1'
#
loop_
_entity.id
_entity.type
_entity.pdbx_description
1 polymer ?
#
loop_
_entity_poly.entity_id
_entity_poly.type
_entity_poly.pdbx_seq_one_letter_code
_entity_poly.pdbx_strand_id
1 'polypeptide(L)'
;DVYKRQPQSEYASGEFFDRYDPADFAPRTEKVKELFATSSIHTPTAEEWATLKEDVAKHGIYNRNLQAVPPTGSISYINNSTSSIHPIASKIEIRKEGKIGRVYYPAPHMDNENLEYFKDSYEIGYEKIIDTYATATKYVDQGLSLTLFFKDTATTRDINRAQIYAWRKGIKTLYYIRLRQMALEGTEVEGCVS
;
A
#
# COMPACT_ATOMS: atom_id res chain seq x y z
N ASP A 1 15.15 31.39 -4.92
CA ASP A 1 15.33 30.51 -3.79
C ASP A 1 15.42 29.06 -4.29
N VAL A 2 16.64 28.60 -4.57
CA VAL A 2 16.92 27.30 -5.22
C VAL A 2 16.37 26.10 -4.39
N TYR A 3 16.24 26.28 -3.08
CA TYR A 3 15.75 25.24 -2.17
C TYR A 3 14.22 25.09 -2.13
N LYS A 4 13.49 26.05 -2.64
CA LYS A 4 12.02 26.02 -2.65
C LYS A 4 11.41 25.48 -3.94
N ARG A 5 12.23 25.31 -4.96
CA ARG A 5 11.79 24.75 -6.24
C ARG A 5 12.38 23.36 -6.38
N GLN A 6 11.60 22.35 -6.16
CA GLN A 6 12.02 20.96 -6.34
C GLN A 6 11.84 20.54 -7.81
N PRO A 7 12.79 20.90 -8.72
CA PRO A 7 12.62 20.70 -10.17
C PRO A 7 12.55 19.21 -10.56
N GLN A 8 13.00 18.34 -9.68
CA GLN A 8 12.95 16.88 -9.88
C GLN A 8 11.67 16.25 -9.30
N SER A 9 10.76 17.06 -8.75
CA SER A 9 9.46 16.59 -8.30
C SER A 9 8.57 16.29 -9.50
N GLU A 10 7.83 15.19 -9.45
CA GLU A 10 6.80 14.86 -10.46
C GLU A 10 5.69 15.93 -10.55
N TYR A 11 5.50 16.72 -9.48
CA TYR A 11 4.58 17.87 -9.47
C TYR A 11 5.17 19.04 -10.25
N ALA A 12 6.45 19.36 -10.04
CA ALA A 12 7.11 20.47 -10.72
C ALA A 12 7.29 20.20 -12.23
N SER A 13 7.51 18.96 -12.64
CA SER A 13 7.57 18.54 -14.04
C SER A 13 6.19 18.47 -14.71
N GLY A 14 5.11 18.46 -13.94
CA GLY A 14 3.75 18.27 -14.43
C GLY A 14 3.34 16.81 -14.62
N GLU A 15 4.26 15.85 -14.54
CA GLU A 15 3.97 14.42 -14.76
C GLU A 15 2.90 13.85 -13.85
N PHE A 16 2.86 14.30 -12.59
CA PHE A 16 1.85 13.86 -11.63
C PHE A 16 0.46 14.33 -12.04
N PHE A 17 0.34 15.59 -12.47
CA PHE A 17 -0.93 16.16 -12.90
C PHE A 17 -1.45 15.48 -14.17
N ASP A 18 -0.58 15.09 -15.08
CA ASP A 18 -0.97 14.44 -16.34
C ASP A 18 -1.46 12.99 -16.13
N ARG A 19 -1.08 12.36 -15.02
CA ARG A 19 -1.57 11.02 -14.63
C ARG A 19 -2.90 11.05 -13.89
N TYR A 20 -3.30 12.20 -13.39
CA TYR A 20 -4.44 12.36 -12.52
C TYR A 20 -5.61 12.99 -13.28
N ASP A 21 -6.67 12.24 -13.50
CA ASP A 21 -7.93 12.78 -14.01
C ASP A 21 -8.92 12.95 -12.85
N PRO A 22 -9.36 14.16 -12.51
CA PRO A 22 -10.38 14.39 -11.49
C PRO A 22 -11.67 13.58 -11.72
N ALA A 23 -12.01 13.26 -12.96
CA ALA A 23 -13.14 12.42 -13.31
C ALA A 23 -13.03 10.99 -12.77
N ASP A 24 -11.80 10.46 -12.55
CA ASP A 24 -11.56 9.15 -11.97
C ASP A 24 -12.05 9.04 -10.52
N PHE A 25 -12.22 10.17 -9.83
CA PHE A 25 -12.70 10.26 -8.44
C PHE A 25 -14.20 10.46 -8.32
N ALA A 26 -14.90 10.59 -9.43
CA ALA A 26 -16.35 10.68 -9.41
C ALA A 26 -16.95 9.42 -8.75
N PRO A 27 -17.88 9.58 -7.79
CA PRO A 27 -18.53 8.45 -7.15
C PRO A 27 -19.22 7.54 -8.16
N ARG A 28 -18.87 6.26 -8.18
CA ARG A 28 -19.37 5.31 -9.19
C ARG A 28 -20.70 4.66 -8.82
N THR A 29 -21.09 4.68 -7.55
CA THR A 29 -22.35 4.08 -7.08
C THR A 29 -23.21 5.12 -6.40
N GLU A 30 -24.55 4.94 -6.45
CA GLU A 30 -25.48 5.87 -5.82
C GLU A 30 -25.22 6.02 -4.32
N LYS A 31 -24.95 4.91 -3.61
CA LYS A 31 -24.60 4.95 -2.19
C LYS A 31 -23.38 5.81 -1.89
N VAL A 32 -22.36 5.77 -2.73
CA VAL A 32 -21.15 6.61 -2.56
C VAL A 32 -21.46 8.05 -2.92
N LYS A 33 -22.29 8.32 -3.94
CA LYS A 33 -22.75 9.68 -4.26
C LYS A 33 -23.49 10.31 -3.08
N GLU A 34 -24.41 9.58 -2.44
CA GLU A 34 -25.12 10.04 -1.25
C GLU A 34 -24.17 10.35 -0.08
N LEU A 35 -23.14 9.51 0.14
CA LEU A 35 -22.13 9.74 1.15
C LEU A 35 -21.32 11.01 0.85
N PHE A 36 -20.94 11.26 -0.40
CA PHE A 36 -20.23 12.47 -0.79
C PHE A 36 -21.12 13.71 -0.67
N ALA A 37 -22.40 13.62 -1.02
CA ALA A 37 -23.35 14.73 -0.90
C ALA A 37 -23.61 15.13 0.56
N THR A 38 -23.53 14.17 1.49
CA THR A 38 -23.74 14.41 2.93
C THR A 38 -22.46 14.69 3.71
N SER A 39 -21.29 14.47 3.08
CA SER A 39 -19.99 14.72 3.69
C SER A 39 -19.45 16.09 3.28
N SER A 40 -18.55 16.63 4.10
CA SER A 40 -17.79 17.85 3.77
C SER A 40 -16.55 17.57 2.89
N ILE A 41 -16.50 16.42 2.22
CA ILE A 41 -15.39 16.07 1.36
C ILE A 41 -15.45 16.86 0.07
N HIS A 42 -14.44 17.70 -0.17
CA HIS A 42 -14.26 18.39 -1.45
C HIS A 42 -13.46 17.50 -2.40
N THR A 43 -14.02 17.27 -3.58
CA THR A 43 -13.30 16.63 -4.68
C THR A 43 -12.87 17.71 -5.66
N PRO A 44 -11.57 17.86 -5.96
CA PRO A 44 -11.09 18.89 -6.87
C PRO A 44 -11.76 18.80 -8.23
N THR A 45 -12.19 19.95 -8.75
CA THR A 45 -12.69 20.05 -10.13
C THR A 45 -11.52 20.05 -11.13
N ALA A 46 -11.82 19.82 -12.41
CA ALA A 46 -10.83 19.89 -13.47
C ALA A 46 -10.17 21.29 -13.56
N GLU A 47 -10.94 22.36 -13.32
CA GLU A 47 -10.44 23.73 -13.32
C GLU A 47 -9.50 24.01 -12.15
N GLU A 48 -9.86 23.58 -10.93
CA GLU A 48 -9.01 23.71 -9.76
C GLU A 48 -7.69 22.93 -9.93
N TRP A 49 -7.77 21.73 -10.56
CA TRP A 49 -6.61 20.91 -10.83
C TRP A 49 -5.67 21.55 -11.86
N ALA A 50 -6.24 22.11 -12.93
CA ALA A 50 -5.48 22.85 -13.95
C ALA A 50 -4.81 24.11 -13.36
N THR A 51 -5.54 24.86 -12.55
CA THR A 51 -5.02 26.05 -11.85
C THR A 51 -3.86 25.68 -10.93
N LEU A 52 -4.01 24.59 -10.15
CA LEU A 52 -2.93 24.10 -9.28
C LEU A 52 -1.69 23.70 -10.09
N LYS A 53 -1.87 23.04 -11.24
CA LYS A 53 -0.77 22.68 -12.15
C LYS A 53 0.00 23.92 -12.62
N GLU A 54 -0.70 24.97 -13.04
CA GLU A 54 -0.10 26.22 -13.47
C GLU A 54 0.63 26.94 -12.34
N ASP A 55 0.04 26.98 -11.14
CA ASP A 55 0.65 27.58 -9.97
C ASP A 55 1.94 26.84 -9.56
N VAL A 56 1.94 25.52 -9.58
CA VAL A 56 3.13 24.71 -9.29
C VAL A 56 4.20 24.91 -10.36
N ALA A 57 3.83 24.99 -11.63
CA ALA A 57 4.78 25.27 -12.71
C ALA A 57 5.43 26.65 -12.57
N LYS A 58 4.66 27.67 -12.15
CA LYS A 58 5.11 29.05 -11.97
C LYS A 58 5.93 29.27 -10.72
N HIS A 59 5.48 28.74 -9.59
CA HIS A 59 6.03 29.04 -8.27
C HIS A 59 6.94 27.91 -7.71
N GLY A 60 6.85 26.72 -8.30
CA GLY A 60 7.51 25.52 -7.80
C GLY A 60 6.79 24.93 -6.59
N ILE A 61 7.36 23.86 -6.07
CA ILE A 61 6.86 23.18 -4.86
C ILE A 61 7.99 23.02 -3.84
N TYR A 62 7.65 23.17 -2.55
CA TYR A 62 8.64 23.10 -1.48
C TYR A 62 9.15 21.68 -1.24
N ASN A 63 8.22 20.70 -1.16
CA ASN A 63 8.57 19.32 -0.92
C ASN A 63 8.72 18.55 -2.23
N ARG A 64 9.76 17.74 -2.33
CA ARG A 64 9.96 16.89 -3.50
C ARG A 64 8.88 15.81 -3.61
N ASN A 65 8.54 15.21 -2.48
CA ASN A 65 7.52 14.17 -2.37
C ASN A 65 6.51 14.56 -1.30
N LEU A 66 5.24 14.27 -1.53
CA LEU A 66 4.13 14.57 -0.63
C LEU A 66 3.50 13.32 0.00
N GLN A 67 3.57 12.18 -0.69
CA GLN A 67 2.89 10.96 -0.25
C GLN A 67 3.78 9.72 -0.35
N ALA A 68 3.67 8.88 0.69
CA ALA A 68 4.22 7.54 0.73
C ALA A 68 3.25 6.61 1.46
N VAL A 69 3.32 5.32 1.17
CA VAL A 69 2.59 4.30 1.94
C VAL A 69 3.59 3.47 2.73
N PRO A 70 3.77 3.78 4.03
CA PRO A 70 4.67 3.05 4.92
C PRO A 70 4.09 1.69 5.34
N PRO A 71 4.88 0.81 5.98
CA PRO A 71 4.40 -0.50 6.44
C PRO A 71 3.32 -0.43 7.52
N THR A 72 3.31 0.58 8.38
CA THR A 72 2.33 0.84 9.45
C THR A 72 2.10 -0.33 10.43
N GLY A 73 3.11 -1.17 10.66
CA GLY A 73 2.98 -2.40 11.45
C GLY A 73 2.42 -2.19 12.85
N SER A 74 3.08 -1.40 13.69
CA SER A 74 2.66 -1.19 15.08
C SER A 74 1.34 -0.39 15.19
N ILE A 75 1.14 0.58 14.32
CA ILE A 75 -0.07 1.41 14.32
C ILE A 75 -1.30 0.59 13.93
N SER A 76 -1.15 -0.40 13.05
CA SER A 76 -2.26 -1.26 12.63
C SER A 76 -2.88 -2.05 13.80
N TYR A 77 -2.07 -2.47 14.76
CA TYR A 77 -2.59 -3.16 15.96
C TYR A 77 -3.39 -2.21 16.86
N ILE A 78 -2.94 -0.96 17.02
CA ILE A 78 -3.65 0.04 17.81
C ILE A 78 -5.02 0.36 17.19
N ASN A 79 -5.05 0.47 15.87
CA ASN A 79 -6.25 0.85 15.13
C ASN A 79 -7.13 -0.36 14.74
N ASN A 80 -6.77 -1.58 15.17
CA ASN A 80 -7.46 -2.80 14.75
C ASN A 80 -7.65 -2.87 13.22
N SER A 81 -6.57 -2.67 12.49
CA SER A 81 -6.53 -2.66 11.02
C SER A 81 -5.38 -3.51 10.49
N THR A 82 -5.30 -3.66 9.18
CA THR A 82 -4.18 -4.34 8.52
C THR A 82 -3.01 -3.39 8.27
N SER A 83 -1.78 -3.93 8.27
CA SER A 83 -0.61 -3.13 7.92
C SER A 83 -0.47 -2.95 6.41
N SER A 84 0.01 -1.78 5.98
CA SER A 84 0.15 -1.44 4.56
C SER A 84 -1.17 -1.57 3.79
N ILE A 85 -1.11 -1.84 2.47
CA ILE A 85 -2.28 -2.09 1.62
C ILE A 85 -2.32 -3.54 1.08
N HIS A 86 -1.40 -4.40 1.54
CA HIS A 86 -1.45 -5.82 1.20
C HIS A 86 -2.52 -6.56 2.02
N PRO A 87 -2.97 -7.74 1.57
CA PRO A 87 -3.84 -8.59 2.37
C PRO A 87 -3.16 -9.03 3.68
N ILE A 88 -3.96 -9.57 4.60
CA ILE A 88 -3.42 -10.11 5.86
C ILE A 88 -2.29 -11.14 5.58
N ALA A 89 -1.25 -11.09 6.38
CA ALA A 89 -0.15 -12.05 6.26
C ALA A 89 -0.54 -13.44 6.78
N SER A 90 -1.39 -13.47 7.81
CA SER A 90 -1.95 -14.69 8.40
C SER A 90 -3.32 -14.36 9.01
N LYS A 91 -4.20 -15.36 9.10
CA LYS A 91 -5.49 -15.21 9.81
C LYS A 91 -5.29 -14.94 11.30
N ILE A 92 -4.27 -15.54 11.89
CA ILE A 92 -3.82 -15.28 13.26
C ILE A 92 -2.32 -15.07 13.22
N GLU A 93 -1.88 -13.89 13.62
CA GLU A 93 -0.46 -13.60 13.79
C GLU A 93 -0.04 -13.94 15.21
N ILE A 94 1.09 -14.66 15.36
CA ILE A 94 1.67 -14.99 16.64
C ILE A 94 2.93 -14.14 16.82
N ARG A 95 2.97 -13.37 17.89
CA ARG A 95 4.13 -12.54 18.23
C ARG A 95 4.64 -12.86 19.63
N LYS A 96 5.96 -12.80 19.79
CA LYS A 96 6.60 -12.86 21.09
C LYS A 96 6.80 -11.44 21.61
N GLU A 97 6.07 -11.07 22.65
CA GLU A 97 6.14 -9.72 23.21
C GLU A 97 6.82 -9.74 24.58
N GLY A 98 8.10 -9.43 24.59
CA GLY A 98 8.90 -9.23 25.80
C GLY A 98 8.70 -10.33 26.86
N LYS A 99 8.28 -9.92 28.08
CA LYS A 99 8.01 -10.83 29.21
C LYS A 99 6.63 -11.50 29.17
N ILE A 100 5.72 -11.04 28.30
CA ILE A 100 4.34 -11.54 28.22
C ILE A 100 4.31 -12.92 27.54
N GLY A 101 5.30 -13.21 26.69
CA GLY A 101 5.35 -14.46 25.94
C GLY A 101 4.69 -14.33 24.57
N ARG A 102 3.97 -15.38 24.14
CA ARG A 102 3.28 -15.39 22.83
C ARG A 102 1.93 -14.69 22.93
N VAL A 103 1.72 -13.71 22.06
CA VAL A 103 0.46 -13.00 21.90
C VAL A 103 -0.12 -13.33 20.53
N TYR A 104 -1.41 -13.63 20.50
CA TYR A 104 -2.15 -14.01 19.29
C TYR A 104 -2.97 -12.82 18.83
N TYR A 105 -2.76 -12.39 17.59
CA TYR A 105 -3.48 -11.31 16.95
C TYR A 105 -4.34 -11.87 15.80
N PRO A 106 -5.64 -12.09 16.00
CA PRO A 106 -6.53 -12.44 14.91
C PRO A 106 -6.64 -11.29 13.91
N ALA A 107 -6.91 -11.60 12.65
CA ALA A 107 -7.15 -10.59 11.64
C ALA A 107 -8.31 -9.67 12.05
N PRO A 108 -8.21 -8.35 11.81
CA PRO A 108 -9.26 -7.41 12.17
C PRO A 108 -10.62 -7.83 11.59
N HIS A 109 -11.67 -7.73 12.40
CA HIS A 109 -13.06 -8.08 12.04
C HIS A 109 -13.30 -9.54 11.64
N MET A 110 -12.34 -10.43 11.86
CA MET A 110 -12.50 -11.86 11.64
C MET A 110 -13.23 -12.52 12.81
N ASP A 111 -14.22 -13.34 12.52
CA ASP A 111 -14.97 -14.19 13.44
C ASP A 111 -15.21 -15.59 12.85
N ASN A 112 -15.91 -16.46 13.59
CA ASN A 112 -16.19 -17.82 13.13
C ASN A 112 -17.19 -17.87 11.96
N GLU A 113 -18.02 -16.86 11.80
CA GLU A 113 -19.06 -16.81 10.76
C GLU A 113 -18.52 -16.36 9.42
N ASN A 114 -17.42 -15.55 9.43
CA ASN A 114 -16.84 -14.96 8.23
C ASN A 114 -15.44 -15.49 7.86
N LEU A 115 -14.92 -16.44 8.62
CA LEU A 115 -13.55 -16.99 8.47
C LEU A 115 -13.22 -17.46 7.04
N GLU A 116 -14.20 -17.96 6.31
CA GLU A 116 -14.03 -18.46 4.94
C GLU A 116 -13.71 -17.35 3.93
N TYR A 117 -14.12 -16.11 4.21
CA TYR A 117 -13.86 -14.96 3.34
C TYR A 117 -12.45 -14.38 3.53
N PHE A 118 -11.77 -14.73 4.61
CA PHE A 118 -10.41 -14.26 4.89
C PHE A 118 -9.38 -15.13 4.19
N LYS A 119 -8.75 -14.56 3.17
CA LYS A 119 -7.61 -15.16 2.48
C LYS A 119 -6.35 -14.40 2.82
N ASP A 120 -5.31 -15.15 3.18
CA ASP A 120 -4.01 -14.56 3.46
C ASP A 120 -3.21 -14.23 2.18
N SER A 121 -2.15 -13.47 2.33
CA SER A 121 -1.32 -13.02 1.23
C SER A 121 -0.67 -14.18 0.45
N TYR A 122 -0.41 -15.31 1.10
CA TYR A 122 0.17 -16.49 0.45
C TYR A 122 -0.85 -17.26 -0.38
N GLU A 123 -2.13 -17.21 0.01
CA GLU A 123 -3.24 -17.80 -0.75
C GLU A 123 -3.60 -16.95 -1.96
N ILE A 124 -3.60 -15.62 -1.80
CA ILE A 124 -3.94 -14.67 -2.87
C ILE A 124 -2.87 -14.65 -3.96
N GLY A 125 -1.60 -14.74 -3.56
CA GLY A 125 -0.46 -14.76 -4.46
C GLY A 125 0.04 -13.37 -4.90
N TYR A 126 1.29 -13.33 -5.31
CA TYR A 126 2.02 -12.10 -5.59
C TYR A 126 1.45 -11.28 -6.74
N GLU A 127 0.87 -11.90 -7.77
CA GLU A 127 0.36 -11.18 -8.95
C GLU A 127 -0.75 -10.21 -8.59
N LYS A 128 -1.76 -10.67 -7.83
CA LYS A 128 -2.88 -9.85 -7.41
C LYS A 128 -2.46 -8.75 -6.42
N ILE A 129 -1.50 -9.05 -5.55
CA ILE A 129 -0.93 -8.07 -4.64
C ILE A 129 -0.21 -6.98 -5.43
N ILE A 130 0.62 -7.35 -6.40
CA ILE A 130 1.31 -6.39 -7.28
C ILE A 130 0.30 -5.53 -8.06
N ASP A 131 -0.76 -6.12 -8.60
CA ASP A 131 -1.79 -5.38 -9.35
C ASP A 131 -2.51 -4.35 -8.47
N THR A 132 -2.79 -4.69 -7.21
CA THR A 132 -3.36 -3.75 -6.24
C THR A 132 -2.41 -2.58 -5.99
N TYR A 133 -1.14 -2.87 -5.72
CA TYR A 133 -0.13 -1.84 -5.53
C TYR A 133 0.12 -0.99 -6.77
N ALA A 134 0.09 -1.59 -7.96
CA ALA A 134 0.25 -0.88 -9.23
C ALA A 134 -0.87 0.15 -9.44
N THR A 135 -2.08 -0.19 -9.04
CA THR A 135 -3.21 0.75 -9.08
C THR A 135 -2.98 1.95 -8.16
N ALA A 136 -2.52 1.70 -6.92
CA ALA A 136 -2.24 2.75 -5.95
C ALA A 136 -1.01 3.59 -6.31
N THR A 137 0.01 2.99 -6.95
CA THR A 137 1.28 3.66 -7.33
C THR A 137 1.06 4.89 -8.21
N LYS A 138 0.00 4.90 -9.02
CA LYS A 138 -0.32 6.05 -9.87
C LYS A 138 -0.58 7.34 -9.08
N TYR A 139 -1.06 7.20 -7.86
CA TYR A 139 -1.49 8.30 -7.00
C TYR A 139 -0.53 8.59 -5.84
N VAL A 140 0.60 7.90 -5.79
CA VAL A 140 1.62 8.06 -4.76
C VAL A 140 2.93 8.45 -5.42
N ASP A 141 3.43 9.62 -5.12
CA ASP A 141 4.62 10.18 -5.75
C ASP A 141 5.93 9.58 -5.26
N GLN A 142 6.00 9.10 -4.01
CA GLN A 142 7.19 8.44 -3.48
C GLN A 142 7.09 6.92 -3.71
N GLY A 143 6.95 6.13 -2.70
CA GLY A 143 6.96 4.67 -2.77
C GLY A 143 5.89 4.06 -1.88
N LEU A 144 5.60 2.79 -2.17
CA LEU A 144 4.72 1.95 -1.37
C LEU A 144 5.50 0.76 -0.84
N SER A 145 5.26 0.38 0.41
CA SER A 145 5.94 -0.76 1.05
C SER A 145 5.33 -2.09 0.58
N LEU A 146 5.61 -2.44 -0.66
CA LEU A 146 5.19 -3.72 -1.23
C LEU A 146 6.00 -4.87 -0.63
N THR A 147 5.32 -5.78 0.05
CA THR A 147 5.87 -7.07 0.49
C THR A 147 5.37 -8.17 -0.45
N LEU A 148 6.27 -8.98 -0.94
CA LEU A 148 5.96 -10.17 -1.73
C LEU A 148 5.92 -11.40 -0.82
N PHE A 149 4.87 -12.21 -0.95
CA PHE A 149 4.64 -13.39 -0.12
C PHE A 149 4.73 -14.65 -0.96
N PHE A 150 5.61 -15.57 -0.57
CA PHE A 150 5.83 -16.84 -1.26
C PHE A 150 5.74 -18.01 -0.29
N LYS A 151 5.18 -19.12 -0.77
CA LYS A 151 5.24 -20.39 -0.05
C LYS A 151 6.68 -20.93 -0.07
N ASP A 152 6.98 -21.85 0.82
CA ASP A 152 8.28 -22.52 0.91
C ASP A 152 8.69 -23.30 -0.36
N THR A 153 7.71 -23.64 -1.19
CA THR A 153 7.92 -24.30 -2.48
C THR A 153 8.38 -23.34 -3.60
N ALA A 154 8.41 -22.02 -3.33
CA ALA A 154 8.80 -21.04 -4.34
C ALA A 154 10.29 -21.13 -4.69
N THR A 155 10.58 -21.03 -5.96
CA THR A 155 11.94 -21.04 -6.49
C THR A 155 12.48 -19.62 -6.65
N THR A 156 13.80 -19.47 -6.77
CA THR A 156 14.45 -18.20 -7.13
C THR A 156 13.90 -17.61 -8.43
N ARG A 157 13.49 -18.50 -9.35
CA ARG A 157 12.88 -18.11 -10.63
C ARG A 157 11.51 -17.45 -10.42
N ASP A 158 10.72 -17.94 -9.46
CA ASP A 158 9.41 -17.36 -9.15
C ASP A 158 9.56 -15.97 -8.53
N ILE A 159 10.52 -15.82 -7.62
CA ILE A 159 10.86 -14.53 -7.02
C ILE A 159 11.30 -13.53 -8.09
N ASN A 160 12.19 -13.93 -8.99
CA ASN A 160 12.66 -13.08 -10.08
C ASN A 160 11.52 -12.68 -11.04
N ARG A 161 10.62 -13.61 -11.37
CA ARG A 161 9.43 -13.31 -12.17
C ARG A 161 8.53 -12.26 -11.51
N ALA A 162 8.30 -12.38 -10.22
CA ALA A 162 7.50 -11.43 -9.47
C ALA A 162 8.14 -10.04 -9.45
N GLN A 163 9.46 -9.95 -9.28
CA GLN A 163 10.19 -8.69 -9.33
C GLN A 163 10.08 -8.02 -10.71
N ILE A 164 10.27 -8.79 -11.78
CA ILE A 164 10.12 -8.30 -13.15
C ILE A 164 8.67 -7.86 -13.41
N TYR A 165 7.69 -8.63 -12.91
CA TYR A 165 6.28 -8.29 -13.04
C TYR A 165 5.97 -6.96 -12.34
N ALA A 166 6.43 -6.79 -11.11
CA ALA A 166 6.27 -5.55 -10.36
C ALA A 166 6.89 -4.35 -11.09
N TRP A 167 8.11 -4.50 -11.61
CA TRP A 167 8.76 -3.47 -12.40
C TRP A 167 7.96 -3.09 -13.65
N ARG A 168 7.47 -4.08 -14.40
CA ARG A 168 6.64 -3.84 -15.61
C ARG A 168 5.32 -3.14 -15.30
N LYS A 169 4.80 -3.31 -14.09
CA LYS A 169 3.59 -2.63 -13.60
C LYS A 169 3.87 -1.22 -13.06
N GLY A 170 5.11 -0.74 -13.14
CA GLY A 170 5.49 0.60 -12.68
C GLY A 170 5.68 0.73 -11.17
N ILE A 171 5.85 -0.39 -10.46
CA ILE A 171 6.17 -0.36 -9.02
C ILE A 171 7.57 0.22 -8.83
N LYS A 172 7.65 1.29 -8.03
CA LYS A 172 8.89 2.02 -7.78
C LYS A 172 9.84 1.29 -6.82
N THR A 173 9.28 0.60 -5.82
CA THR A 173 10.06 -0.04 -4.74
C THR A 173 9.45 -1.37 -4.33
N LEU A 174 10.32 -2.32 -3.98
CA LEU A 174 9.98 -3.55 -3.27
C LEU A 174 10.54 -3.43 -1.86
N TYR A 175 9.76 -3.82 -0.86
CA TYR A 175 10.16 -3.68 0.55
C TYR A 175 10.72 -4.99 1.11
N TYR A 176 9.89 -6.04 1.18
CA TYR A 176 10.31 -7.34 1.66
C TYR A 176 9.86 -8.47 0.73
N ILE A 177 10.63 -9.57 0.79
CA ILE A 177 10.24 -10.89 0.28
C ILE A 177 10.10 -11.80 1.49
N ARG A 178 8.87 -12.26 1.76
CA ARG A 178 8.56 -13.19 2.85
C ARG A 178 8.35 -14.60 2.31
N LEU A 179 9.08 -15.56 2.85
CA LEU A 179 8.89 -16.99 2.61
C LEU A 179 8.16 -17.58 3.82
N ARG A 180 7.06 -18.29 3.57
CA ARG A 180 6.38 -19.04 4.63
C ARG A 180 7.10 -20.38 4.80
N GLN A 181 7.67 -20.60 5.97
CA GLN A 181 8.29 -21.89 6.31
C GLN A 181 7.27 -22.77 7.05
N MET A 182 6.61 -23.66 6.33
CA MET A 182 5.60 -24.58 6.91
C MET A 182 6.17 -25.44 8.06
N ALA A 183 7.45 -25.82 7.99
CA ALA A 183 8.11 -26.61 9.03
C ALA A 183 8.30 -25.86 10.36
N LEU A 184 8.11 -24.54 10.38
CA LEU A 184 8.30 -23.69 11.55
C LEU A 184 6.99 -23.12 12.10
N GLU A 185 5.83 -23.52 11.56
CA GLU A 185 4.54 -23.20 12.18
C GLU A 185 4.44 -23.90 13.54
N GLY A 186 4.82 -23.21 14.60
CA GLY A 186 4.91 -23.73 15.98
C GLY A 186 6.27 -23.60 16.62
N THR A 187 7.33 -23.36 15.85
CA THR A 187 8.66 -23.02 16.38
C THR A 187 8.88 -21.51 16.33
N GLU A 188 9.63 -20.99 17.30
CA GLU A 188 9.92 -19.57 17.42
C GLU A 188 10.73 -19.10 16.20
N VAL A 189 10.08 -18.37 15.28
CA VAL A 189 10.82 -17.54 14.35
C VAL A 189 11.08 -16.23 15.06
N GLU A 190 12.29 -16.03 15.54
CA GLU A 190 12.75 -14.70 15.94
C GLU A 190 12.71 -13.82 14.69
N GLY A 191 11.66 -13.00 14.59
CA GLY A 191 11.58 -11.99 13.56
C GLY A 191 12.71 -11.01 13.77
N CYS A 192 13.49 -10.78 12.73
CA CYS A 192 14.45 -9.68 12.70
C CYS A 192 13.73 -8.38 13.07
N VAL A 193 13.97 -7.92 14.28
CA VAL A 193 13.70 -6.56 14.70
C VAL A 193 14.96 -5.78 14.36
N SER A 194 14.92 -5.03 13.32
CA SER A 194 15.87 -3.95 13.04
C SER A 194 15.10 -2.65 12.87
#